data_c7d5387fc5366a04f98511bf866ff5c1
#
_entry.id   c7d5387fc5366a04f98511bf866ff5c1
#
_cell.length_a   1.000
_cell.length_b   1.000
_cell.length_c   1.000
_cell.angle_alpha   90.00
_cell.angle_beta   90.00
_cell.angle_gamma   90.00
#
_symmetry.space_group_name_H-M   'P 1'
#
loop_
_entity.id
_entity.type
_entity.pdbx_description
1 polymer ?
#
loop_
_entity_poly.entity_id
_entity_poly.type
_entity_poly.pdbx_seq_one_letter_code
_entity_poly.pdbx_strand_id
1 'polypeptide(L)'
;MRLDDPFAIELEYVQRMMAWLLFVEPQTVAKRHAMQLGLGAAALTKFCHRRLRMKTTAIELNPQVVAACRGWFKLPADDGKLRVVLADAGTEIRKAEWQGTVDALQVDLYDHEAAAPVLDSEAFYADCRRLLTEDGCMTVNLFGRSSSYERSLEKIAAAFGTEAVWAFKPTREGNTVVLAQRTPTRPKRDALAERAQTIQTRWGLPAPKWLRVFKPLS
;
A
#
# COMPACT_ATOMS: atom_id res chain seq x y z
N MET A 1 1.24 14.26 10.00
CA MET A 1 1.16 13.41 11.24
C MET A 1 0.47 14.21 12.32
N ARG A 2 -0.49 13.63 13.00
CA ARG A 2 -1.10 14.25 14.19
C ARG A 2 -0.15 14.14 15.37
N LEU A 3 -0.12 15.16 16.23
CA LEU A 3 0.73 15.13 17.42
C LEU A 3 0.08 14.32 18.56
N ASP A 4 -1.26 14.36 18.63
CA ASP A 4 -2.07 13.61 19.59
C ASP A 4 -2.22 12.13 19.23
N ASP A 5 -2.09 11.78 17.94
CA ASP A 5 -2.11 10.40 17.44
C ASP A 5 -1.10 10.20 16.30
N PRO A 6 0.18 9.99 16.58
CA PRO A 6 1.23 9.86 15.58
C PRO A 6 1.14 8.60 14.72
N PHE A 7 0.26 7.67 15.08
CA PHE A 7 0.03 6.41 14.36
C PHE A 7 -1.23 6.45 13.48
N ALA A 8 -2.02 7.51 13.51
CA ALA A 8 -3.14 7.70 12.60
C ALA A 8 -2.65 8.12 11.19
N ILE A 9 -3.44 7.72 10.19
CA ILE A 9 -3.22 8.15 8.80
C ILE A 9 -4.10 9.37 8.53
N GLU A 10 -3.47 10.50 8.16
CA GLU A 10 -4.15 11.77 7.88
C GLU A 10 -4.47 11.97 6.40
N LEU A 11 -3.49 11.75 5.53
CA LEU A 11 -3.65 12.05 4.11
C LEU A 11 -4.60 11.05 3.45
N GLU A 12 -5.51 11.57 2.62
CA GLU A 12 -6.57 10.77 2.01
C GLU A 12 -6.01 9.63 1.15
N TYR A 13 -5.00 9.91 0.32
CA TYR A 13 -4.41 8.87 -0.52
C TYR A 13 -3.75 7.76 0.31
N VAL A 14 -3.08 8.11 1.41
CA VAL A 14 -2.47 7.13 2.32
C VAL A 14 -3.54 6.25 2.99
N GLN A 15 -4.68 6.86 3.38
CA GLN A 15 -5.83 6.08 3.85
C GLN A 15 -6.34 5.12 2.79
N ARG A 16 -6.46 5.57 1.53
CA ARG A 16 -6.90 4.74 0.39
C ARG A 16 -5.92 3.61 0.07
N MET A 17 -4.61 3.78 0.33
CA MET A 17 -3.63 2.70 0.21
C MET A 17 -3.87 1.54 1.19
N MET A 18 -4.76 1.70 2.16
CA MET A 18 -5.23 0.64 3.04
C MET A 18 -6.43 -0.14 2.47
N ALA A 19 -6.84 0.09 1.21
CA ALA A 19 -8.02 -0.55 0.61
C ALA A 19 -7.92 -2.07 0.50
N TRP A 20 -6.72 -2.65 0.56
CA TRP A 20 -6.52 -4.10 0.63
C TRP A 20 -7.27 -4.75 1.81
N LEU A 21 -7.54 -3.98 2.89
CA LEU A 21 -8.36 -4.45 4.02
C LEU A 21 -9.78 -4.85 3.62
N LEU A 22 -10.31 -4.34 2.50
CA LEU A 22 -11.62 -4.73 1.96
C LEU A 22 -11.65 -6.18 1.44
N PHE A 23 -10.49 -6.77 1.15
CA PHE A 23 -10.34 -8.09 0.53
C PHE A 23 -9.88 -9.18 1.51
N VAL A 24 -9.65 -8.82 2.77
CA VAL A 24 -9.20 -9.76 3.81
C VAL A 24 -10.17 -9.81 4.97
N GLU A 25 -10.18 -10.95 5.67
CA GLU A 25 -10.98 -11.09 6.88
C GLU A 25 -10.34 -10.31 8.03
N PRO A 26 -11.07 -9.41 8.71
CA PRO A 26 -10.51 -8.48 9.71
C PRO A 26 -9.79 -9.16 10.88
N GLN A 27 -10.21 -10.37 11.26
CA GLN A 27 -9.57 -11.15 12.33
C GLN A 27 -8.22 -11.74 11.94
N THR A 28 -7.91 -11.83 10.64
CA THR A 28 -6.64 -12.40 10.16
C THR A 28 -5.55 -11.34 9.98
N VAL A 29 -5.90 -10.06 9.99
CA VAL A 29 -5.01 -8.94 9.64
C VAL A 29 -3.72 -8.95 10.46
N ALA A 30 -3.78 -9.15 11.78
CA ALA A 30 -2.61 -9.14 12.65
C ALA A 30 -1.60 -10.29 12.40
N LYS A 31 -2.01 -11.33 11.66
CA LYS A 31 -1.16 -12.48 11.30
C LYS A 31 -0.45 -12.29 9.96
N ARG A 32 -0.79 -11.22 9.23
CA ARG A 32 -0.31 -10.94 7.88
C ARG A 32 0.97 -10.10 7.87
N HIS A 33 1.65 -10.08 6.74
CA HIS A 33 2.85 -9.30 6.48
C HIS A 33 2.54 -8.13 5.53
N ALA A 34 2.79 -6.92 6.01
CA ALA A 34 2.76 -5.71 5.20
C ALA A 34 4.19 -5.31 4.79
N MET A 35 4.35 -4.96 3.52
CA MET A 35 5.61 -4.41 3.01
C MET A 35 5.35 -3.05 2.34
N GLN A 36 6.17 -2.06 2.68
CA GLN A 36 6.14 -0.74 2.06
C GLN A 36 7.39 -0.54 1.22
N LEU A 37 7.21 -0.10 -0.02
CA LEU A 37 8.28 0.42 -0.87
C LEU A 37 8.20 1.94 -0.85
N GLY A 38 9.23 2.56 -0.26
CA GLY A 38 9.22 3.95 0.14
C GLY A 38 8.67 4.14 1.57
N LEU A 39 9.40 4.90 2.38
CA LEU A 39 9.04 5.14 3.77
C LEU A 39 8.26 6.44 3.96
N GLY A 40 8.61 7.50 3.21
CA GLY A 40 8.03 8.82 3.39
C GLY A 40 8.11 9.29 4.84
N ALA A 41 6.97 9.69 5.43
CA ALA A 41 6.85 10.01 6.86
C ALA A 41 6.47 8.79 7.73
N ALA A 42 6.67 7.59 7.22
CA ALA A 42 6.38 6.31 7.85
C ALA A 42 4.90 6.10 8.25
N ALA A 43 3.96 6.78 7.60
CA ALA A 43 2.56 6.72 7.99
C ALA A 43 1.98 5.30 7.83
N LEU A 44 2.18 4.67 6.66
CA LEU A 44 1.74 3.29 6.39
C LEU A 44 2.44 2.29 7.31
N THR A 45 3.76 2.39 7.42
CA THR A 45 4.59 1.50 8.26
C THR A 45 4.14 1.51 9.70
N LYS A 46 3.98 2.70 10.28
CA LYS A 46 3.52 2.86 11.67
C LYS A 46 2.10 2.33 11.87
N PHE A 47 1.21 2.59 10.92
CA PHE A 47 -0.16 2.12 11.00
C PHE A 47 -0.24 0.59 10.93
N CYS A 48 0.43 -0.05 9.97
CA CYS A 48 0.48 -1.50 9.84
C CYS A 48 1.08 -2.15 11.11
N HIS A 49 2.20 -1.62 11.60
CA HIS A 49 2.87 -2.15 12.78
C HIS A 49 2.06 -1.94 14.07
N ARG A 50 1.64 -0.70 14.38
CA ARG A 50 1.04 -0.35 15.68
C ARG A 50 -0.47 -0.56 15.73
N ARG A 51 -1.21 -0.15 14.68
CA ARG A 51 -2.67 -0.25 14.67
C ARG A 51 -3.16 -1.61 14.22
N LEU A 52 -2.55 -2.16 13.18
CA LEU A 52 -2.93 -3.47 12.66
C LEU A 52 -2.18 -4.63 13.31
N ARG A 53 -1.07 -4.35 14.03
CA ARG A 53 -0.21 -5.33 14.71
C ARG A 53 0.41 -6.38 13.77
N MET A 54 0.60 -6.00 12.51
CA MET A 54 1.15 -6.86 11.48
C MET A 54 2.67 -6.99 11.60
N LYS A 55 3.23 -8.09 11.06
CA LYS A 55 4.62 -8.07 10.61
C LYS A 55 4.73 -6.99 9.54
N THR A 56 5.72 -6.11 9.65
CA THR A 56 5.82 -4.92 8.79
C THR A 56 7.26 -4.74 8.35
N THR A 57 7.49 -4.66 7.05
CA THR A 57 8.80 -4.35 6.45
C THR A 57 8.67 -3.07 5.64
N ALA A 58 9.58 -2.13 5.81
CA ALA A 58 9.70 -0.97 4.94
C ALA A 58 11.06 -0.99 4.23
N ILE A 59 11.06 -0.74 2.92
CA ILE A 59 12.27 -0.61 2.12
C ILE A 59 12.42 0.86 1.76
N GLU A 60 13.55 1.45 2.14
CA GLU A 60 13.84 2.86 1.92
C GLU A 60 15.27 3.00 1.40
N LEU A 61 15.45 3.82 0.37
CA LEU A 61 16.77 4.04 -0.24
C LEU A 61 17.60 5.06 0.55
N ASN A 62 16.93 6.08 1.11
CA ASN A 62 17.61 7.23 1.71
C ASN A 62 17.76 7.09 3.23
N PRO A 63 18.98 6.96 3.77
CA PRO A 63 19.20 6.83 5.22
C PRO A 63 18.76 8.07 6.00
N GLN A 64 18.73 9.26 5.38
CA GLN A 64 18.27 10.48 6.02
C GLN A 64 16.76 10.45 6.26
N VAL A 65 15.98 9.84 5.35
CA VAL A 65 14.54 9.63 5.55
C VAL A 65 14.30 8.71 6.74
N VAL A 66 15.06 7.62 6.85
CA VAL A 66 14.97 6.71 8.02
C VAL A 66 15.30 7.44 9.31
N ALA A 67 16.39 8.22 9.33
CA ALA A 67 16.79 9.01 10.50
C ALA A 67 15.72 10.04 10.90
N ALA A 68 15.15 10.76 9.93
CA ALA A 68 14.06 11.71 10.16
C ALA A 68 12.81 11.02 10.71
N CYS A 69 12.45 9.85 10.18
CA CYS A 69 11.32 9.07 10.68
C CYS A 69 11.51 8.63 12.12
N ARG A 70 12.70 8.18 12.49
CA ARG A 70 13.05 7.80 13.88
C ARG A 70 13.03 9.02 14.81
N GLY A 71 13.67 10.14 14.39
CA GLY A 71 13.80 11.33 15.24
C GLY A 71 12.51 12.12 15.41
N TRP A 72 11.77 12.34 14.31
CA TRP A 72 10.67 13.30 14.31
C TRP A 72 9.29 12.70 14.06
N PHE A 73 9.19 11.61 13.28
CA PHE A 73 7.90 11.03 12.93
C PHE A 73 7.47 9.84 13.79
N LYS A 74 8.16 9.61 14.93
CA LYS A 74 7.81 8.56 15.90
C LYS A 74 7.80 7.14 15.31
N LEU A 75 8.62 6.87 14.28
CA LEU A 75 8.83 5.52 13.80
C LEU A 75 9.51 4.70 14.90
N PRO A 76 8.91 3.60 15.37
CA PRO A 76 9.52 2.76 16.39
C PRO A 76 10.86 2.15 15.93
N ALA A 77 11.73 1.79 16.86
CA ALA A 77 12.89 0.96 16.54
C ALA A 77 12.45 -0.38 15.95
N ASP A 78 13.32 -1.01 15.17
CA ASP A 78 13.07 -2.36 14.68
C ASP A 78 12.88 -3.32 15.86
N ASP A 79 11.95 -4.24 15.70
CA ASP A 79 11.59 -5.25 16.69
C ASP A 79 11.27 -6.59 16.00
N GLY A 80 10.70 -7.55 16.72
CA GLY A 80 10.33 -8.85 16.16
C GLY A 80 9.25 -8.78 15.05
N LYS A 81 8.59 -7.62 14.87
CA LYS A 81 7.55 -7.40 13.86
C LYS A 81 7.82 -6.23 12.92
N LEU A 82 8.74 -5.33 13.22
CA LEU A 82 9.10 -4.19 12.38
C LEU A 82 10.54 -4.31 11.90
N ARG A 83 10.74 -4.22 10.60
CA ARG A 83 12.07 -4.16 9.97
C ARG A 83 12.09 -3.02 8.95
N VAL A 84 13.07 -2.13 9.06
CA VAL A 84 13.38 -1.12 8.05
C VAL A 84 14.64 -1.53 7.33
N VAL A 85 14.54 -1.75 6.02
CA VAL A 85 15.65 -2.19 5.15
C VAL A 85 16.14 -0.99 4.36
N LEU A 86 17.39 -0.61 4.54
CA LEU A 86 18.02 0.43 3.75
C LEU A 86 18.57 -0.19 2.45
N ALA A 87 17.79 -0.05 1.37
CA ALA A 87 18.09 -0.66 0.08
C ALA A 87 17.33 0.02 -1.07
N ASP A 88 17.81 -0.21 -2.30
CA ASP A 88 17.05 0.05 -3.51
C ASP A 88 15.89 -0.95 -3.63
N ALA A 89 14.65 -0.42 -3.73
CA ALA A 89 13.44 -1.24 -3.77
C ALA A 89 13.42 -2.20 -4.96
N GLY A 90 13.81 -1.74 -6.16
CA GLY A 90 13.81 -2.56 -7.37
C GLY A 90 14.79 -3.74 -7.31
N THR A 91 15.85 -3.61 -6.53
CA THR A 91 16.83 -4.69 -6.28
C THR A 91 16.36 -5.59 -5.14
N GLU A 92 15.91 -5.00 -4.04
CA GLU A 92 15.53 -5.73 -2.82
C GLU A 92 14.37 -6.69 -3.05
N ILE A 93 13.32 -6.26 -3.77
CA ILE A 93 12.13 -7.08 -4.00
C ILE A 93 12.38 -8.35 -4.83
N ARG A 94 13.52 -8.44 -5.52
CA ARG A 94 13.90 -9.63 -6.30
C ARG A 94 14.53 -10.73 -5.48
N LYS A 95 14.88 -10.47 -4.23
CA LYS A 95 15.47 -11.50 -3.35
C LYS A 95 14.49 -12.63 -3.08
N ALA A 96 14.99 -13.86 -3.09
CA ALA A 96 14.19 -15.07 -2.90
C ALA A 96 13.45 -15.08 -1.53
N GLU A 97 14.04 -14.47 -0.51
CA GLU A 97 13.45 -14.42 0.84
C GLU A 97 12.07 -13.72 0.90
N TRP A 98 11.76 -12.85 -0.06
CA TRP A 98 10.52 -12.10 -0.10
C TRP A 98 9.42 -12.75 -0.95
N GLN A 99 9.78 -13.70 -1.82
CA GLN A 99 8.84 -14.26 -2.80
C GLN A 99 7.71 -15.03 -2.11
N GLY A 100 6.45 -14.65 -2.42
CA GLY A 100 5.26 -15.28 -1.88
C GLY A 100 5.03 -15.05 -0.38
N THR A 101 5.64 -14.01 0.23
CA THR A 101 5.57 -13.78 1.69
C THR A 101 4.80 -12.55 2.10
N VAL A 102 4.41 -11.70 1.16
CA VAL A 102 3.78 -10.39 1.43
C VAL A 102 2.29 -10.46 1.19
N ASP A 103 1.49 -10.11 2.18
CA ASP A 103 0.02 -10.07 2.07
C ASP A 103 -0.49 -8.70 1.62
N ALA A 104 0.19 -7.62 2.03
CA ALA A 104 -0.15 -6.25 1.68
C ALA A 104 1.10 -5.49 1.25
N LEU A 105 1.28 -5.34 -0.07
CA LEU A 105 2.35 -4.55 -0.64
C LEU A 105 1.85 -3.14 -0.91
N GLN A 106 2.57 -2.14 -0.43
CA GLN A 106 2.21 -0.72 -0.57
C GLN A 106 3.35 0.02 -1.25
N VAL A 107 3.11 0.51 -2.47
CA VAL A 107 4.12 1.16 -3.32
C VAL A 107 3.86 2.66 -3.33
N ASP A 108 4.76 3.42 -2.74
CA ASP A 108 4.70 4.89 -2.68
C ASP A 108 6.11 5.46 -2.93
N LEU A 109 6.60 5.23 -4.16
CA LEU A 109 7.96 5.55 -4.60
C LEU A 109 7.93 6.79 -5.49
N TYR A 110 8.44 7.89 -4.97
CA TYR A 110 8.61 9.14 -5.70
C TYR A 110 10.01 9.69 -5.48
N ASP A 111 10.50 10.44 -6.47
CA ASP A 111 11.70 11.25 -6.33
C ASP A 111 11.42 12.50 -5.47
N HIS A 112 12.44 13.32 -5.25
CA HIS A 112 12.35 14.55 -4.46
C HIS A 112 11.42 15.60 -5.09
N GLU A 113 11.12 15.51 -6.39
CA GLU A 113 10.20 16.40 -7.09
C GLU A 113 8.75 15.90 -7.09
N ALA A 114 8.53 14.65 -6.66
CA ALA A 114 7.23 13.96 -6.67
C ALA A 114 6.51 14.03 -8.03
N ALA A 115 7.30 14.12 -9.12
CA ALA A 115 6.78 14.38 -10.46
C ALA A 115 6.30 13.10 -11.19
N ALA A 116 6.92 11.96 -10.88
CA ALA A 116 6.59 10.66 -11.45
C ALA A 116 7.03 9.51 -10.53
N PRO A 117 6.42 8.31 -10.62
CA PRO A 117 6.92 7.12 -9.95
C PRO A 117 8.35 6.81 -10.42
N VAL A 118 9.26 6.56 -9.46
CA VAL A 118 10.66 6.21 -9.77
C VAL A 118 10.76 4.83 -10.43
N LEU A 119 9.95 3.88 -9.97
CA LEU A 119 9.85 2.53 -10.54
C LEU A 119 8.45 2.35 -11.12
N ASP A 120 8.35 2.35 -12.44
CA ASP A 120 7.08 2.24 -13.17
C ASP A 120 7.30 1.49 -14.49
N SER A 121 7.50 0.17 -14.39
CA SER A 121 7.59 -0.71 -15.55
C SER A 121 6.77 -1.98 -15.35
N GLU A 122 6.37 -2.63 -16.42
CA GLU A 122 5.69 -3.92 -16.36
C GLU A 122 6.52 -4.96 -15.60
N ALA A 123 7.85 -4.99 -15.85
CA ALA A 123 8.77 -5.88 -15.14
C ALA A 123 8.78 -5.61 -13.63
N PHE A 124 8.77 -4.33 -13.22
CA PHE A 124 8.69 -3.98 -11.80
C PHE A 124 7.38 -4.46 -11.17
N TYR A 125 6.24 -4.26 -11.85
CA TYR A 125 4.96 -4.74 -11.34
C TYR A 125 4.85 -6.27 -11.33
N ALA A 126 5.50 -6.95 -12.29
CA ALA A 126 5.63 -8.41 -12.25
C ALA A 126 6.47 -8.89 -11.06
N ASP A 127 7.57 -8.18 -10.72
CA ASP A 127 8.34 -8.43 -9.51
C ASP A 127 7.48 -8.20 -8.25
N CYS A 128 6.73 -7.11 -8.19
CA CYS A 128 5.77 -6.85 -7.10
C CYS A 128 4.74 -7.98 -6.94
N ARG A 129 4.20 -8.50 -8.04
CA ARG A 129 3.25 -9.61 -8.01
C ARG A 129 3.87 -10.88 -7.44
N ARG A 130 5.15 -11.16 -7.73
CA ARG A 130 5.86 -12.32 -7.18
C ARG A 130 6.06 -12.27 -5.66
N LEU A 131 6.13 -11.07 -5.07
CA LEU A 131 6.22 -10.92 -3.62
C LEU A 131 4.96 -11.41 -2.89
N LEU A 132 3.81 -11.31 -3.54
CA LEU A 132 2.52 -11.49 -2.89
C LEU A 132 2.25 -12.96 -2.57
N THR A 133 1.63 -13.21 -1.42
CA THR A 133 0.92 -14.46 -1.14
C THR A 133 -0.26 -14.62 -2.08
N GLU A 134 -0.85 -15.83 -2.19
CA GLU A 134 -2.00 -16.09 -3.08
C GLU A 134 -3.16 -15.09 -2.87
N ASP A 135 -3.45 -14.73 -1.61
CA ASP A 135 -4.49 -13.76 -1.24
C ASP A 135 -3.95 -12.33 -1.13
N GLY A 136 -2.69 -12.11 -1.52
CA GLY A 136 -2.01 -10.83 -1.37
C GLY A 136 -2.51 -9.76 -2.34
N CYS A 137 -2.43 -8.51 -1.89
CA CYS A 137 -2.76 -7.34 -2.69
C CYS A 137 -1.60 -6.35 -2.73
N MET A 138 -1.41 -5.72 -3.88
CA MET A 138 -0.60 -4.51 -4.02
C MET A 138 -1.50 -3.28 -4.04
N THR A 139 -1.14 -2.21 -3.35
CA THR A 139 -1.66 -0.87 -3.59
C THR A 139 -0.53 0.04 -4.03
N VAL A 140 -0.78 0.87 -5.02
CA VAL A 140 0.21 1.82 -5.55
C VAL A 140 -0.41 3.21 -5.62
N ASN A 141 0.34 4.21 -5.15
CA ASN A 141 0.00 5.61 -5.31
C ASN A 141 0.53 6.09 -6.67
N LEU A 142 -0.36 6.56 -7.52
CA LEU A 142 -0.03 7.21 -8.79
C LEU A 142 -0.38 8.70 -8.67
N PHE A 143 0.57 9.53 -9.01
CA PHE A 143 0.41 10.99 -9.00
C PHE A 143 0.82 11.54 -10.36
N GLY A 144 0.08 12.51 -10.88
CA GLY A 144 0.42 13.14 -12.14
C GLY A 144 -0.77 13.33 -13.09
N ARG A 145 -0.46 13.68 -14.34
CA ARG A 145 -1.45 13.95 -15.39
C ARG A 145 -2.10 12.66 -15.89
N SER A 146 -3.31 12.75 -16.45
CA SER A 146 -4.10 11.62 -16.95
C SER A 146 -3.30 10.65 -17.83
N SER A 147 -2.46 11.16 -18.76
CA SER A 147 -1.69 10.31 -19.66
C SER A 147 -0.56 9.50 -18.98
N SER A 148 -0.01 9.96 -17.84
CA SER A 148 0.97 9.18 -17.06
C SER A 148 0.25 8.10 -16.25
N TYR A 149 -0.89 8.43 -15.68
CA TYR A 149 -1.74 7.49 -14.95
C TYR A 149 -2.20 6.32 -15.84
N GLU A 150 -2.72 6.60 -17.03
CA GLU A 150 -3.18 5.57 -17.97
C GLU A 150 -2.06 4.58 -18.33
N ARG A 151 -0.86 5.09 -18.66
CA ARG A 151 0.31 4.24 -18.95
C ARG A 151 0.74 3.37 -17.76
N SER A 152 0.73 3.92 -16.56
CA SER A 152 1.05 3.12 -15.36
C SER A 152 -0.02 2.06 -15.10
N LEU A 153 -1.30 2.39 -15.31
CA LEU A 153 -2.42 1.46 -15.17
C LEU A 153 -2.32 0.30 -16.17
N GLU A 154 -1.96 0.58 -17.43
CA GLU A 154 -1.73 -0.45 -18.45
C GLU A 154 -0.62 -1.43 -18.03
N LYS A 155 0.50 -0.94 -17.50
CA LYS A 155 1.60 -1.78 -17.00
C LYS A 155 1.19 -2.65 -15.81
N ILE A 156 0.39 -2.09 -14.89
CA ILE A 156 -0.15 -2.84 -13.76
C ILE A 156 -1.10 -3.93 -14.26
N ALA A 157 -2.00 -3.59 -15.20
CA ALA A 157 -2.93 -4.55 -15.78
C ALA A 157 -2.22 -5.64 -16.59
N ALA A 158 -1.13 -5.31 -17.29
CA ALA A 158 -0.31 -6.30 -17.98
C ALA A 158 0.34 -7.31 -17.01
N ALA A 159 0.81 -6.84 -15.83
CA ALA A 159 1.46 -7.70 -14.85
C ALA A 159 0.48 -8.55 -14.02
N PHE A 160 -0.71 -8.02 -13.71
CA PHE A 160 -1.66 -8.66 -12.79
C PHE A 160 -2.90 -9.27 -13.45
N GLY A 161 -3.24 -8.85 -14.68
CA GLY A 161 -4.53 -9.11 -15.32
C GLY A 161 -5.54 -8.00 -14.99
N THR A 162 -6.30 -7.57 -16.01
CA THR A 162 -7.28 -6.47 -15.88
C THR A 162 -8.34 -6.78 -14.81
N GLU A 163 -8.75 -8.04 -14.71
CA GLU A 163 -9.74 -8.53 -13.73
C GLU A 163 -9.25 -8.45 -12.28
N ALA A 164 -7.93 -8.36 -12.06
CA ALA A 164 -7.35 -8.24 -10.73
C ALA A 164 -7.29 -6.79 -10.23
N VAL A 165 -7.53 -5.82 -11.10
CA VAL A 165 -7.24 -4.41 -10.84
C VAL A 165 -8.49 -3.63 -10.45
N TRP A 166 -8.32 -2.81 -9.40
CA TRP A 166 -9.30 -1.86 -8.92
C TRP A 166 -8.66 -0.48 -8.80
N ALA A 167 -9.42 0.57 -9.08
CA ALA A 167 -8.89 1.94 -9.00
C ALA A 167 -9.85 2.87 -8.24
N PHE A 168 -9.26 3.81 -7.51
CA PHE A 168 -9.98 4.95 -6.97
C PHE A 168 -10.13 6.04 -8.02
N LYS A 169 -11.18 6.87 -7.89
CA LYS A 169 -11.16 8.20 -8.51
C LYS A 169 -10.03 9.03 -7.90
N PRO A 170 -9.41 9.96 -8.64
CA PRO A 170 -8.37 10.83 -8.10
C PRO A 170 -8.82 11.54 -6.80
N THR A 171 -7.87 11.78 -5.89
CA THR A 171 -8.09 12.69 -4.77
C THR A 171 -8.10 14.14 -5.26
N ARG A 172 -8.48 15.07 -4.39
CA ARG A 172 -8.45 16.50 -4.72
C ARG A 172 -7.02 16.99 -5.02
N GLU A 173 -6.03 16.39 -4.38
CA GLU A 173 -4.60 16.70 -4.54
C GLU A 173 -3.99 16.06 -5.79
N GLY A 174 -4.75 15.21 -6.51
CA GLY A 174 -4.33 14.56 -7.75
C GLY A 174 -3.73 13.16 -7.60
N ASN A 175 -3.73 12.58 -6.39
CA ASN A 175 -3.31 11.21 -6.19
C ASN A 175 -4.39 10.23 -6.65
N THR A 176 -3.99 9.16 -7.33
CA THR A 176 -4.86 8.04 -7.68
C THR A 176 -4.28 6.76 -7.13
N VAL A 177 -5.02 6.09 -6.24
CA VAL A 177 -4.60 4.80 -5.70
C VAL A 177 -5.20 3.68 -6.55
N VAL A 178 -4.33 2.76 -6.97
CA VAL A 178 -4.69 1.53 -7.68
C VAL A 178 -4.40 0.35 -6.77
N LEU A 179 -5.29 -0.64 -6.76
CA LEU A 179 -5.10 -1.92 -6.09
C LEU A 179 -5.07 -3.02 -7.13
N ALA A 180 -4.11 -3.95 -6.98
CA ALA A 180 -4.03 -5.17 -7.79
C ALA A 180 -3.92 -6.40 -6.88
N GLN A 181 -4.72 -7.44 -7.15
CA GLN A 181 -4.74 -8.70 -6.42
C GLN A 181 -3.86 -9.73 -7.11
N ARG A 182 -3.14 -10.57 -6.37
CA ARG A 182 -2.45 -11.71 -6.97
C ARG A 182 -3.44 -12.71 -7.57
N THR A 183 -4.46 -13.09 -6.81
CA THR A 183 -5.59 -13.90 -7.28
C THR A 183 -6.83 -13.02 -7.31
N PRO A 184 -7.43 -12.79 -8.49
CA PRO A 184 -8.60 -11.93 -8.62
C PRO A 184 -9.78 -12.44 -7.79
N THR A 185 -10.40 -11.54 -7.03
CA THR A 185 -11.65 -11.82 -6.30
C THR A 185 -12.65 -10.69 -6.53
N ARG A 186 -13.93 -11.02 -6.50
CA ARG A 186 -15.05 -10.10 -6.66
C ARG A 186 -16.04 -10.26 -5.50
N PRO A 187 -15.69 -9.73 -4.31
CA PRO A 187 -16.61 -9.79 -3.17
C PRO A 187 -17.95 -9.12 -3.50
N LYS A 188 -19.04 -9.69 -3.02
CA LYS A 188 -20.36 -9.07 -3.14
C LYS A 188 -20.39 -7.70 -2.45
N ARG A 189 -21.23 -6.80 -2.95
CA ARG A 189 -21.33 -5.42 -2.43
C ARG A 189 -21.61 -5.38 -0.92
N ASP A 190 -22.46 -6.26 -0.44
CA ASP A 190 -22.83 -6.32 0.98
C ASP A 190 -21.64 -6.75 1.84
N ALA A 191 -20.84 -7.72 1.39
CA ALA A 191 -19.62 -8.14 2.07
C ALA A 191 -18.58 -7.01 2.11
N LEU A 192 -18.42 -6.24 1.01
CA LEU A 192 -17.56 -5.06 1.00
C LEU A 192 -18.07 -3.98 1.96
N ALA A 193 -19.39 -3.77 2.05
CA ALA A 193 -19.99 -2.78 2.95
C ALA A 193 -19.78 -3.18 4.43
N GLU A 194 -19.96 -4.44 4.77
CA GLU A 194 -19.71 -4.97 6.11
C GLU A 194 -18.24 -4.81 6.52
N ARG A 195 -17.31 -5.20 5.62
CA ARG A 195 -15.87 -5.03 5.84
C ARG A 195 -15.50 -3.55 6.00
N ALA A 196 -16.04 -2.68 5.16
CA ALA A 196 -15.79 -1.25 5.24
C ALA A 196 -16.25 -0.67 6.58
N GLN A 197 -17.41 -1.07 7.09
CA GLN A 197 -17.90 -0.67 8.39
C GLN A 197 -16.99 -1.18 9.52
N THR A 198 -16.54 -2.44 9.43
CA THR A 198 -15.60 -3.01 10.38
C THR A 198 -14.27 -2.27 10.38
N ILE A 199 -13.73 -1.92 9.21
CA ILE A 199 -12.50 -1.14 9.06
C ILE A 199 -12.64 0.23 9.75
N GLN A 200 -13.75 0.90 9.53
CA GLN A 200 -14.02 2.20 10.17
C GLN A 200 -14.10 2.08 11.69
N THR A 201 -14.86 1.12 12.20
CA THR A 201 -15.06 0.93 13.64
C THR A 201 -13.79 0.52 14.36
N ARG A 202 -12.99 -0.39 13.77
CA ARG A 202 -11.79 -0.94 14.44
C ARG A 202 -10.57 -0.06 14.30
N TRP A 203 -10.40 0.61 13.17
CA TRP A 203 -9.14 1.27 12.82
C TRP A 203 -9.29 2.75 12.45
N GLY A 204 -10.52 3.29 12.46
CA GLY A 204 -10.77 4.71 12.22
C GLY A 204 -10.63 5.16 10.77
N LEU A 205 -10.45 4.23 9.81
CA LEU A 205 -10.33 4.57 8.40
C LEU A 205 -11.71 4.78 7.76
N PRO A 206 -11.88 5.78 6.87
CA PRO A 206 -13.20 6.12 6.29
C PRO A 206 -13.62 5.16 5.16
N ALA A 207 -13.46 3.85 5.36
CA ALA A 207 -13.65 2.83 4.33
C ALA A 207 -15.07 2.80 3.71
N PRO A 208 -16.18 3.12 4.40
CA PRO A 208 -17.49 3.24 3.76
C PRO A 208 -17.53 4.30 2.66
N LYS A 209 -16.72 5.39 2.78
CA LYS A 209 -16.63 6.41 1.73
C LYS A 209 -15.90 5.88 0.49
N TRP A 210 -14.98 4.93 0.65
CA TRP A 210 -14.21 4.37 -0.46
C TRP A 210 -15.11 3.64 -1.47
N LEU A 211 -16.14 2.93 -1.03
CA LEU A 211 -17.02 2.13 -1.91
C LEU A 211 -17.73 2.95 -2.99
N ARG A 212 -17.83 4.27 -2.80
CA ARG A 212 -18.43 5.20 -3.80
C ARG A 212 -17.47 5.52 -4.94
N VAL A 213 -16.17 5.50 -4.67
CA VAL A 213 -15.10 6.00 -5.56
C VAL A 213 -14.06 4.94 -5.93
N PHE A 214 -14.20 3.71 -5.45
CA PHE A 214 -13.33 2.57 -5.69
C PHE A 214 -14.07 1.52 -6.51
N LYS A 215 -13.57 1.24 -7.71
CA LYS A 215 -14.24 0.38 -8.68
C LYS A 215 -13.27 -0.63 -9.30
N PRO A 216 -13.74 -1.83 -9.70
CA PRO A 216 -12.94 -2.70 -10.56
C PRO A 216 -12.68 -2.02 -11.89
N LEU A 217 -11.59 -2.39 -12.54
CA LEU A 217 -11.22 -1.87 -13.86
C LEU A 217 -12.05 -2.51 -14.98
N SER A 218 -12.47 -3.78 -14.80
CA SER A 218 -13.31 -4.56 -15.73
C SER A 218 -14.52 -5.16 -15.01
#